data_8684a755c5d48f03d16a8ea7e830772e
#
_entry.id   8684a755c5d48f03d16a8ea7e830772e
#
_cell.length_a   1.000
_cell.length_b   1.000
_cell.length_c   1.000
_cell.angle_alpha   90.00
_cell.angle_beta   90.00
_cell.angle_gamma   90.00
#
_symmetry.space_group_name_H-M   'P 1'
#
loop_
_entity.id
_entity.type
_entity.pdbx_description
1 polymer ?
#
loop_
_entity_poly.entity_id
_entity_poly.type
_entity_poly.pdbx_seq_one_letter_code
_entity_poly.pdbx_strand_id
1 'polypeptide(L)'
;TDKTVSVSPTDPYKEYLGGMGIANKIMYDEVPAGTDPLSPENKIVFAVGPLTATGVPLAGRTTIASLSTYTTDHQVVDAHTGGMIGAAIKKAGWDAIVIEGASDEPVYLKIDDDDVEIKPADQVWGQGTRATTEALSRKEGTDFCVATIGPAGENLLPYACIINSRNHSAGAGAAAVMGSKKLKALVVRGSQPIYVADPQEVADLSDYMLREIVGSNNN
;
A
#
# COMPACT_ATOMS: atom_id res chain seq x y z
N THR A 1 -18.73 8.82 9.07
CA THR A 1 -18.37 7.73 8.12
C THR A 1 -18.96 6.42 8.60
N ASP A 2 -19.53 5.65 7.71
CA ASP A 2 -20.20 4.37 7.96
C ASP A 2 -19.21 3.19 8.11
N LYS A 3 -17.88 3.42 7.91
CA LYS A 3 -16.81 2.42 8.06
C LYS A 3 -17.13 1.12 7.32
N THR A 4 -17.59 1.24 6.07
CA THR A 4 -17.95 0.09 5.24
C THR A 4 -16.72 -0.51 4.54
N VAL A 5 -16.76 -1.83 4.36
CA VAL A 5 -15.80 -2.57 3.54
C VAL A 5 -16.58 -3.20 2.38
N SER A 6 -16.10 -3.01 1.16
CA SER A 6 -16.66 -3.65 -0.03
C SER A 6 -15.55 -4.38 -0.80
N VAL A 7 -15.91 -5.46 -1.46
CA VAL A 7 -14.99 -6.27 -2.26
C VAL A 7 -15.49 -6.27 -3.71
N SER A 8 -14.58 -6.02 -4.63
CA SER A 8 -14.86 -6.03 -6.07
C SER A 8 -13.86 -6.92 -6.80
N PRO A 9 -14.29 -7.63 -7.88
CA PRO A 9 -13.37 -8.45 -8.67
C PRO A 9 -12.35 -7.58 -9.41
N THR A 10 -11.14 -8.10 -9.61
CA THR A 10 -10.08 -7.44 -10.39
C THR A 10 -10.25 -7.63 -11.90
N ASP A 11 -11.20 -8.48 -12.34
CA ASP A 11 -11.42 -8.79 -13.76
C ASP A 11 -11.54 -7.57 -14.68
N PRO A 12 -12.25 -6.48 -14.32
CA PRO A 12 -12.33 -5.28 -15.15
C PRO A 12 -10.97 -4.58 -15.39
N TYR A 13 -9.98 -4.88 -14.55
CA TYR A 13 -8.66 -4.25 -14.60
C TYR A 13 -7.56 -5.16 -15.16
N LYS A 14 -7.88 -6.35 -15.67
CA LYS A 14 -6.90 -7.34 -16.18
C LYS A 14 -5.95 -6.79 -17.25
N GLU A 15 -6.45 -5.92 -18.13
CA GLU A 15 -5.64 -5.27 -19.18
C GLU A 15 -4.53 -4.35 -18.64
N TYR A 16 -4.68 -3.91 -17.40
CA TYR A 16 -3.71 -3.04 -16.73
C TYR A 16 -2.67 -3.82 -15.90
N LEU A 17 -2.69 -5.15 -15.96
CA LEU A 17 -1.76 -6.11 -15.37
C LEU A 17 -1.71 -6.10 -13.83
N GLY A 18 -1.51 -4.96 -13.20
CA GLY A 18 -1.35 -4.82 -11.75
C GLY A 18 -0.57 -3.58 -11.35
N GLY A 19 -0.32 -3.41 -10.06
CA GLY A 19 0.49 -2.33 -9.52
C GLY A 19 0.07 -0.95 -10.01
N MET A 20 0.99 -0.22 -10.64
CA MET A 20 0.77 1.13 -11.16
C MET A 20 -0.38 1.18 -12.19
N GLY A 21 -0.49 0.17 -13.06
CA GLY A 21 -1.54 0.15 -14.09
C GLY A 21 -2.94 0.13 -13.47
N ILE A 22 -3.19 -0.78 -12.53
CA ILE A 22 -4.47 -0.86 -11.81
C ILE A 22 -4.70 0.40 -10.96
N ALA A 23 -3.69 0.84 -10.19
CA ALA A 23 -3.83 1.98 -9.31
C ALA A 23 -4.21 3.26 -10.06
N ASN A 24 -3.50 3.57 -11.16
CA ASN A 24 -3.78 4.75 -11.97
C ASN A 24 -5.12 4.64 -12.71
N LYS A 25 -5.51 3.44 -13.15
CA LYS A 25 -6.83 3.24 -13.77
C LYS A 25 -7.97 3.51 -12.79
N ILE A 26 -7.87 3.00 -11.57
CA ILE A 26 -8.84 3.29 -10.50
C ILE A 26 -8.91 4.80 -10.24
N MET A 27 -7.77 5.46 -10.08
CA MET A 27 -7.73 6.91 -9.88
C MET A 27 -8.38 7.68 -11.04
N TYR A 28 -8.13 7.27 -12.28
CA TYR A 28 -8.70 7.90 -13.47
C TYR A 28 -10.22 7.73 -13.56
N ASP A 29 -10.74 6.55 -13.24
CA ASP A 29 -12.16 6.23 -13.38
C ASP A 29 -13.01 6.80 -12.24
N GLU A 30 -12.43 6.86 -11.02
CA GLU A 30 -13.22 7.02 -9.81
C GLU A 30 -12.96 8.34 -9.07
N VAL A 31 -11.94 9.12 -9.46
CA VAL A 31 -11.66 10.42 -8.85
C VAL A 31 -12.01 11.53 -9.83
N PRO A 32 -13.03 12.35 -9.52
CA PRO A 32 -13.45 13.45 -10.41
C PRO A 32 -12.34 14.49 -10.64
N ALA A 33 -12.30 15.05 -11.86
CA ALA A 33 -11.39 16.15 -12.15
C ALA A 33 -11.65 17.36 -11.24
N GLY A 34 -10.58 17.96 -10.73
CA GLY A 34 -10.67 19.11 -9.83
C GLY A 34 -10.90 18.76 -8.36
N THR A 35 -10.89 17.47 -8.00
CA THR A 35 -10.95 17.02 -6.61
C THR A 35 -9.76 17.58 -5.81
N ASP A 36 -10.01 18.10 -4.62
CA ASP A 36 -8.97 18.51 -3.69
C ASP A 36 -8.26 17.24 -3.15
N PRO A 37 -6.92 17.16 -3.21
CA PRO A 37 -6.17 16.01 -2.71
C PRO A 37 -6.44 15.63 -1.25
N LEU A 38 -6.79 16.60 -0.42
CA LEU A 38 -7.05 16.38 1.00
C LEU A 38 -8.54 16.17 1.33
N SER A 39 -9.40 16.24 0.32
CA SER A 39 -10.84 16.01 0.51
C SER A 39 -11.17 14.51 0.69
N PRO A 40 -12.33 14.19 1.30
CA PRO A 40 -12.79 12.80 1.41
C PRO A 40 -12.98 12.10 0.07
N GLU A 41 -13.30 12.84 -1.01
CA GLU A 41 -13.55 12.32 -2.36
C GLU A 41 -12.28 11.81 -3.04
N ASN A 42 -11.11 12.31 -2.64
CA ASN A 42 -9.84 11.75 -3.12
C ASN A 42 -9.67 10.32 -2.61
N LYS A 43 -8.99 9.50 -3.38
CA LYS A 43 -8.66 8.12 -3.01
C LYS A 43 -7.17 7.94 -2.78
N ILE A 44 -6.82 6.93 -2.00
CA ILE A 44 -5.47 6.39 -1.94
C ILE A 44 -5.55 4.91 -2.26
N VAL A 45 -4.75 4.47 -3.21
CA VAL A 45 -4.74 3.11 -3.74
C VAL A 45 -3.40 2.46 -3.47
N PHE A 46 -3.40 1.34 -2.74
CA PHE A 46 -2.24 0.47 -2.59
C PHE A 46 -2.43 -0.71 -3.54
N ALA A 47 -1.53 -0.90 -4.50
CA ALA A 47 -1.67 -1.96 -5.49
C ALA A 47 -0.37 -2.75 -5.67
N VAL A 48 -0.51 -4.05 -5.95
CA VAL A 48 0.59 -4.99 -6.12
C VAL A 48 0.60 -5.59 -7.52
N GLY A 49 1.79 -5.96 -8.00
CA GLY A 49 1.94 -6.57 -9.31
C GLY A 49 1.63 -8.07 -9.32
N PRO A 50 1.46 -8.67 -10.52
CA PRO A 50 1.17 -10.10 -10.65
C PRO A 50 2.33 -10.98 -10.16
N LEU A 51 3.57 -10.51 -10.23
CA LEU A 51 4.75 -11.24 -9.78
C LEU A 51 5.07 -11.03 -8.28
N THR A 52 4.30 -10.20 -7.58
CA THR A 52 4.53 -9.95 -6.15
C THR A 52 4.31 -11.24 -5.36
N ALA A 53 5.25 -11.56 -4.46
CA ALA A 53 5.27 -12.77 -3.62
C ALA A 53 5.40 -14.11 -4.36
N THR A 54 5.73 -14.15 -5.66
CA THR A 54 5.98 -15.39 -6.43
C THR A 54 7.39 -15.94 -6.26
N GLY A 55 8.30 -15.21 -5.63
CA GLY A 55 9.73 -15.55 -5.55
C GLY A 55 10.60 -14.92 -6.62
N VAL A 56 10.02 -14.31 -7.65
CA VAL A 56 10.76 -13.59 -8.70
C VAL A 56 11.54 -12.43 -8.07
N PRO A 57 12.85 -12.32 -8.32
CA PRO A 57 13.68 -11.23 -7.80
C PRO A 57 13.15 -9.86 -8.24
N LEU A 58 13.29 -8.86 -7.37
CA LEU A 58 12.93 -7.45 -7.62
C LEU A 58 11.42 -7.18 -7.87
N ALA A 59 10.54 -8.17 -7.72
CA ALA A 59 9.09 -8.06 -7.97
C ALA A 59 8.25 -7.60 -6.76
N GLY A 60 8.88 -7.18 -5.65
CA GLY A 60 8.21 -6.89 -4.38
C GLY A 60 7.72 -5.44 -4.18
N ARG A 61 7.76 -4.57 -5.20
CA ARG A 61 7.33 -3.18 -5.05
C ARG A 61 5.81 -3.07 -4.97
N THR A 62 5.35 -2.27 -4.00
CA THR A 62 3.95 -1.85 -3.87
C THR A 62 3.81 -0.44 -4.43
N THR A 63 2.85 -0.24 -5.31
CA THR A 63 2.46 1.09 -5.80
C THR A 63 1.46 1.72 -4.85
N ILE A 64 1.63 3.00 -4.56
CA ILE A 64 0.69 3.81 -3.81
C ILE A 64 0.34 5.01 -4.68
N ALA A 65 -0.91 5.09 -5.16
CA ALA A 65 -1.39 6.18 -6.01
C ALA A 65 -2.43 7.03 -5.30
N SER A 66 -2.43 8.32 -5.58
CA SER A 66 -3.38 9.31 -5.06
C SER A 66 -3.29 10.60 -5.86
N LEU A 67 -4.19 11.57 -5.65
CA LEU A 67 -3.94 12.95 -6.06
C LEU A 67 -2.83 13.53 -5.19
N SER A 68 -1.92 14.26 -5.83
CA SER A 68 -0.77 14.86 -5.16
C SER A 68 -1.13 16.11 -4.39
N THR A 69 -0.74 16.16 -3.13
CA THR A 69 -0.67 17.40 -2.35
C THR A 69 0.56 18.25 -2.69
N TYR A 70 1.44 17.71 -3.55
CA TYR A 70 2.75 18.26 -3.85
C TYR A 70 2.80 19.03 -5.17
N THR A 71 1.95 18.66 -6.15
CA THR A 71 1.86 19.33 -7.45
C THR A 71 0.80 20.42 -7.43
N THR A 72 1.03 21.49 -8.18
CA THR A 72 0.09 22.64 -8.26
C THR A 72 -1.23 22.28 -8.93
N ASP A 73 -1.22 21.28 -9.82
CA ASP A 73 -2.37 20.88 -10.64
C ASP A 73 -3.12 19.67 -10.07
N HIS A 74 -2.79 19.26 -8.85
CA HIS A 74 -3.39 18.09 -8.18
C HIS A 74 -3.41 16.84 -9.06
N GLN A 75 -2.31 16.57 -9.76
CA GLN A 75 -2.20 15.43 -10.67
C GLN A 75 -2.20 14.11 -9.88
N VAL A 76 -2.63 13.05 -10.54
CA VAL A 76 -2.41 11.69 -10.04
C VAL A 76 -0.91 11.42 -10.01
N VAL A 77 -0.42 11.01 -8.86
CA VAL A 77 0.97 10.61 -8.65
C VAL A 77 1.01 9.23 -8.04
N ASP A 78 2.08 8.52 -8.34
CA ASP A 78 2.37 7.25 -7.71
C ASP A 78 3.73 7.26 -7.02
N ALA A 79 3.83 6.53 -5.94
CA ALA A 79 5.05 6.24 -5.22
C ALA A 79 5.20 4.73 -5.09
N HIS A 80 6.45 4.25 -5.07
CA HIS A 80 6.73 2.82 -4.98
C HIS A 80 7.55 2.53 -3.72
N THR A 81 7.02 1.65 -2.88
CA THR A 81 7.74 1.22 -1.68
C THR A 81 8.16 -0.24 -1.78
N GLY A 82 9.33 -0.56 -1.25
CA GLY A 82 9.78 -1.93 -1.04
C GLY A 82 9.26 -2.50 0.28
N GLY A 83 9.98 -3.45 0.84
CA GLY A 83 9.60 -4.12 2.09
C GLY A 83 8.55 -5.20 1.88
N MET A 84 7.95 -5.64 2.97
CA MET A 84 7.08 -6.83 2.99
C MET A 84 5.59 -6.52 2.79
N ILE A 85 5.19 -5.25 2.79
CA ILE A 85 3.76 -4.88 2.73
C ILE A 85 3.08 -5.41 1.46
N GLY A 86 3.76 -5.34 0.31
CA GLY A 86 3.21 -5.87 -0.96
C GLY A 86 3.00 -7.38 -0.92
N ALA A 87 3.97 -8.10 -0.38
CA ALA A 87 3.83 -9.55 -0.23
C ALA A 87 2.70 -9.92 0.75
N ALA A 88 2.52 -9.16 1.81
CA ALA A 88 1.41 -9.36 2.74
C ALA A 88 0.05 -9.10 2.08
N ILE A 89 -0.10 -7.99 1.32
CA ILE A 89 -1.31 -7.68 0.55
C ILE A 89 -1.62 -8.81 -0.44
N LYS A 90 -0.62 -9.26 -1.23
CA LYS A 90 -0.84 -10.31 -2.23
C LYS A 90 -1.21 -11.64 -1.60
N LYS A 91 -0.54 -12.02 -0.51
CA LYS A 91 -0.85 -13.25 0.24
C LYS A 91 -2.18 -13.18 1.00
N ALA A 92 -2.68 -11.99 1.30
CA ALA A 92 -4.03 -11.81 1.83
C ALA A 92 -5.12 -11.95 0.74
N GLY A 93 -4.73 -12.15 -0.55
CA GLY A 93 -5.65 -12.37 -1.65
C GLY A 93 -6.04 -11.09 -2.40
N TRP A 94 -5.39 -9.96 -2.13
CA TRP A 94 -5.75 -8.66 -2.71
C TRP A 94 -4.75 -8.20 -3.78
N ASP A 95 -5.27 -7.68 -4.89
CA ASP A 95 -4.48 -7.01 -5.93
C ASP A 95 -4.36 -5.50 -5.66
N ALA A 96 -5.39 -4.92 -5.06
CA ALA A 96 -5.41 -3.53 -4.64
C ALA A 96 -6.26 -3.31 -3.39
N ILE A 97 -5.92 -2.28 -2.62
CA ILE A 97 -6.69 -1.75 -1.50
C ILE A 97 -7.00 -0.29 -1.84
N VAL A 98 -8.27 0.05 -1.97
CA VAL A 98 -8.75 1.40 -2.27
C VAL A 98 -9.36 1.99 -1.01
N ILE A 99 -8.92 3.16 -0.62
CA ILE A 99 -9.39 3.86 0.57
C ILE A 99 -9.94 5.22 0.16
N GLU A 100 -11.21 5.45 0.48
CA GLU A 100 -11.93 6.70 0.23
C GLU A 100 -12.63 7.18 1.51
N GLY A 101 -13.18 8.38 1.46
CA GLY A 101 -13.78 9.00 2.63
C GLY A 101 -12.75 9.48 3.65
N ALA A 102 -13.21 9.91 4.81
CA ALA A 102 -12.39 10.29 5.94
C ALA A 102 -13.10 9.85 7.23
N SER A 103 -12.35 9.46 8.24
CA SER A 103 -12.90 9.16 9.57
C SER A 103 -12.96 10.42 10.43
N ASP A 104 -13.92 10.50 11.34
CA ASP A 104 -13.99 11.59 12.33
C ASP A 104 -12.89 11.46 13.39
N GLU A 105 -12.50 10.21 13.69
CA GLU A 105 -11.47 9.88 14.68
C GLU A 105 -10.33 9.09 14.03
N PRO A 106 -9.12 9.10 14.63
CA PRO A 106 -7.99 8.33 14.12
C PRO A 106 -8.29 6.84 14.03
N VAL A 107 -7.98 6.24 12.88
CA VAL A 107 -8.17 4.81 12.62
C VAL A 107 -6.94 4.18 11.97
N TYR A 108 -6.86 2.86 12.04
CA TYR A 108 -6.00 2.05 11.17
C TYR A 108 -6.81 0.91 10.54
N LEU A 109 -6.38 0.50 9.37
CA LEU A 109 -6.97 -0.62 8.65
C LEU A 109 -6.19 -1.88 8.99
N LYS A 110 -6.85 -2.89 9.55
CA LYS A 110 -6.30 -4.23 9.75
C LYS A 110 -6.87 -5.16 8.71
N ILE A 111 -6.00 -5.90 8.05
CA ILE A 111 -6.33 -6.93 7.05
C ILE A 111 -5.64 -8.22 7.49
N ASP A 112 -6.42 -9.26 7.69
CA ASP A 112 -5.98 -10.60 8.04
C ASP A 112 -6.61 -11.58 7.05
N ASP A 113 -5.91 -11.84 5.95
CA ASP A 113 -6.47 -12.49 4.77
C ASP A 113 -7.72 -11.74 4.26
N ASP A 114 -8.91 -12.35 4.32
CA ASP A 114 -10.20 -11.76 3.91
C ASP A 114 -10.93 -11.01 5.04
N ASP A 115 -10.43 -11.08 6.27
CA ASP A 115 -10.97 -10.32 7.39
C ASP A 115 -10.41 -8.89 7.42
N VAL A 116 -11.28 -7.91 7.19
CA VAL A 116 -10.93 -6.49 7.10
C VAL A 116 -11.64 -5.68 8.17
N GLU A 117 -10.87 -5.08 9.07
CA GLU A 117 -11.38 -4.29 10.18
C GLU A 117 -10.85 -2.84 10.15
N ILE A 118 -11.72 -1.86 10.39
CA ILE A 118 -11.32 -0.47 10.66
C ILE A 118 -11.33 -0.28 12.18
N LYS A 119 -10.13 -0.09 12.76
CA LYS A 119 -9.89 -0.08 14.21
C LYS A 119 -9.44 1.29 14.69
N PRO A 120 -9.77 1.68 15.95
CA PRO A 120 -9.33 2.97 16.50
C PRO A 120 -7.81 3.04 16.66
N ALA A 121 -7.23 4.20 16.32
CA ALA A 121 -5.79 4.48 16.34
C ALA A 121 -5.38 5.55 17.37
N ASP A 122 -6.27 5.94 18.30
CA ASP A 122 -6.01 7.02 19.27
C ASP A 122 -4.69 6.84 20.03
N GLN A 123 -4.38 5.61 20.41
CA GLN A 123 -3.18 5.28 21.19
C GLN A 123 -1.86 5.47 20.42
N VAL A 124 -1.92 5.52 19.07
CA VAL A 124 -0.74 5.66 18.20
C VAL A 124 -0.76 6.93 17.38
N TRP A 125 -1.85 7.71 17.40
CA TRP A 125 -1.90 9.03 16.78
C TRP A 125 -0.94 9.98 17.48
N GLY A 126 -0.24 10.81 16.71
CA GLY A 126 0.85 11.68 17.23
C GLY A 126 2.19 10.96 17.39
N GLN A 127 2.23 9.63 17.32
CA GLN A 127 3.49 8.89 17.46
C GLN A 127 4.25 8.81 16.12
N GLY A 128 5.59 8.79 16.22
CA GLY A 128 6.47 8.53 15.08
C GLY A 128 6.29 7.12 14.49
N THR A 129 6.65 6.94 13.23
CA THR A 129 6.41 5.70 12.47
C THR A 129 7.00 4.45 13.12
N ARG A 130 8.20 4.56 13.71
CA ARG A 130 8.82 3.43 14.41
C ARG A 130 8.03 3.01 15.65
N ALA A 131 7.66 3.95 16.50
CA ALA A 131 6.87 3.68 17.70
C ALA A 131 5.50 3.10 17.35
N THR A 132 4.84 3.66 16.32
CA THR A 132 3.57 3.15 15.79
C THR A 132 3.71 1.71 15.31
N THR A 133 4.74 1.40 14.51
CA THR A 133 4.99 0.02 14.02
C THR A 133 5.19 -0.94 15.19
N GLU A 134 5.99 -0.57 16.18
CA GLU A 134 6.24 -1.41 17.36
C GLU A 134 4.98 -1.61 18.22
N ALA A 135 4.15 -0.58 18.37
CA ALA A 135 2.91 -0.67 19.13
C ALA A 135 1.89 -1.57 18.43
N LEU A 136 1.69 -1.38 17.12
CA LEU A 136 0.74 -2.17 16.34
C LEU A 136 1.20 -3.63 16.18
N SER A 137 2.50 -3.89 15.96
CA SER A 137 3.04 -5.25 15.92
C SER A 137 2.90 -5.98 17.26
N ARG A 138 3.00 -5.29 18.39
CA ARG A 138 2.73 -5.91 19.70
C ARG A 138 1.26 -6.21 19.92
N LYS A 139 0.37 -5.36 19.39
CA LYS A 139 -1.08 -5.47 19.57
C LYS A 139 -1.70 -6.52 18.65
N GLU A 140 -1.33 -6.52 17.37
CA GLU A 140 -1.98 -7.36 16.35
C GLU A 140 -1.20 -8.65 16.05
N GLY A 141 0.12 -8.67 16.31
CA GLY A 141 1.02 -9.78 16.05
C GLY A 141 2.27 -9.35 15.27
N THR A 142 3.39 -10.02 15.50
CA THR A 142 4.69 -9.72 14.87
C THR A 142 4.77 -10.19 13.42
N ASP A 143 3.84 -10.98 12.96
CA ASP A 143 3.65 -11.48 11.60
C ASP A 143 2.86 -10.51 10.72
N PHE A 144 2.25 -9.48 11.30
CA PHE A 144 1.64 -8.39 10.55
C PHE A 144 2.68 -7.39 10.01
N CYS A 145 2.54 -7.04 8.74
CA CYS A 145 3.28 -5.94 8.12
C CYS A 145 2.55 -4.62 8.37
N VAL A 146 3.29 -3.60 8.81
CA VAL A 146 2.74 -2.28 9.12
C VAL A 146 3.27 -1.25 8.14
N ALA A 147 2.38 -0.55 7.43
CA ALA A 147 2.66 0.67 6.69
C ALA A 147 1.97 1.85 7.40
N THR A 148 2.71 2.86 7.82
CA THR A 148 2.19 3.91 8.70
C THR A 148 2.72 5.30 8.37
N ILE A 149 1.96 6.33 8.78
CA ILE A 149 2.40 7.73 8.76
C ILE A 149 2.85 8.18 10.15
N GLY A 150 3.75 9.16 10.17
CA GLY A 150 4.14 9.88 11.38
C GLY A 150 3.42 11.23 11.50
N PRO A 151 3.82 12.05 12.51
CA PRO A 151 3.24 13.38 12.74
C PRO A 151 3.25 14.30 11.51
N ALA A 152 4.23 14.16 10.62
CA ALA A 152 4.28 14.94 9.39
C ALA A 152 3.08 14.66 8.47
N GLY A 153 2.70 13.37 8.30
CA GLY A 153 1.51 13.00 7.54
C GLY A 153 0.23 13.41 8.25
N GLU A 154 0.15 13.21 9.56
CA GLU A 154 -0.99 13.63 10.38
C GLU A 154 -1.24 15.14 10.32
N ASN A 155 -0.18 15.95 10.19
CA ASN A 155 -0.23 17.40 10.02
C ASN A 155 -0.26 17.84 8.55
N LEU A 156 -0.57 16.93 7.63
CA LEU A 156 -0.82 17.17 6.21
C LEU A 156 0.37 17.79 5.46
N LEU A 157 1.60 17.54 5.91
CA LEU A 157 2.78 18.06 5.23
C LEU A 157 2.98 17.33 3.89
N PRO A 158 3.06 18.07 2.75
CA PRO A 158 3.01 17.47 1.42
C PRO A 158 4.21 16.55 1.09
N TYR A 159 5.33 16.71 1.76
CA TYR A 159 6.53 15.86 1.60
C TYR A 159 6.61 14.70 2.60
N ALA A 160 5.57 14.50 3.43
CA ALA A 160 5.53 13.39 4.36
C ALA A 160 5.52 12.05 3.63
N CYS A 161 6.13 11.03 4.26
CA CYS A 161 6.23 9.68 3.69
C CYS A 161 5.43 8.66 4.50
N ILE A 162 4.90 7.67 3.81
CA ILE A 162 4.42 6.42 4.39
C ILE A 162 5.64 5.52 4.60
N ILE A 163 5.82 4.99 5.80
CA ILE A 163 6.93 4.11 6.14
C ILE A 163 6.40 2.70 6.41
N ASN A 164 6.99 1.71 5.75
CA ASN A 164 6.71 0.31 6.04
C ASN A 164 7.99 -0.48 6.34
N SER A 165 7.86 -1.60 7.04
CA SER A 165 8.99 -2.45 7.46
C SER A 165 10.13 -1.64 8.08
N ARG A 166 9.82 -0.53 8.75
CA ARG A 166 10.71 0.43 9.44
C ARG A 166 11.66 1.25 8.56
N ASN A 167 11.97 0.82 7.34
CA ASN A 167 13.04 1.42 6.51
C ASN A 167 12.70 1.59 5.03
N HIS A 168 11.48 1.22 4.61
CA HIS A 168 11.00 1.48 3.25
C HIS A 168 9.98 2.61 3.26
N SER A 169 10.07 3.51 2.28
CA SER A 169 9.22 4.70 2.23
C SER A 169 8.51 4.85 0.89
N ALA A 170 7.34 5.46 0.93
CA ALA A 170 6.63 6.00 -0.22
C ALA A 170 6.32 7.48 0.03
N GLY A 171 6.69 8.33 -0.90
CA GLY A 171 6.51 9.79 -0.83
C GLY A 171 5.30 10.29 -1.63
N ALA A 172 5.57 11.29 -2.48
CA ALA A 172 4.62 11.89 -3.44
C ALA A 172 3.32 12.45 -2.82
N GLY A 173 3.34 12.83 -1.53
CA GLY A 173 2.20 13.43 -0.84
C GLY A 173 1.19 12.43 -0.26
N ALA A 174 1.31 11.14 -0.55
CA ALA A 174 0.34 10.12 -0.13
C ALA A 174 0.16 10.03 1.39
N ALA A 175 1.19 10.34 2.19
CA ALA A 175 1.08 10.35 3.64
C ALA A 175 0.19 11.49 4.17
N ALA A 176 0.18 12.65 3.50
CA ALA A 176 -0.74 13.73 3.84
C ALA A 176 -2.19 13.35 3.51
N VAL A 177 -2.41 12.61 2.41
CA VAL A 177 -3.74 12.07 2.08
C VAL A 177 -4.19 11.05 3.12
N MET A 178 -3.32 10.17 3.62
CA MET A 178 -3.66 9.31 4.77
C MET A 178 -4.04 10.14 6.01
N GLY A 179 -3.29 11.21 6.27
CA GLY A 179 -3.55 12.13 7.39
C GLY A 179 -4.91 12.81 7.30
N SER A 180 -5.29 13.32 6.10
CA SER A 180 -6.59 13.96 5.89
C SER A 180 -7.77 12.98 6.09
N LYS A 181 -7.54 11.69 5.85
CA LYS A 181 -8.52 10.62 6.10
C LYS A 181 -8.51 10.11 7.54
N LYS A 182 -7.68 10.67 8.41
CA LYS A 182 -7.41 10.15 9.77
C LYS A 182 -6.94 8.69 9.78
N LEU A 183 -6.35 8.22 8.68
CA LEU A 183 -5.81 6.88 8.55
C LEU A 183 -4.36 6.83 9.02
N LYS A 184 -4.12 6.24 10.17
CA LYS A 184 -2.77 6.13 10.77
C LYS A 184 -1.91 5.07 10.10
N ALA A 185 -2.49 3.91 9.78
CA ALA A 185 -1.73 2.78 9.28
C ALA A 185 -2.60 1.78 8.51
N LEU A 186 -1.92 1.00 7.64
CA LEU A 186 -2.36 -0.32 7.19
C LEU A 186 -1.56 -1.37 7.95
N VAL A 187 -2.26 -2.39 8.47
CA VAL A 187 -1.69 -3.51 9.22
C VAL A 187 -2.17 -4.78 8.53
N VAL A 188 -1.29 -5.45 7.80
CA VAL A 188 -1.67 -6.52 6.87
C VAL A 188 -0.93 -7.81 7.18
N ARG A 189 -1.66 -8.92 7.25
CA ARG A 189 -1.16 -10.28 7.23
C ARG A 189 -1.84 -11.04 6.10
N GLY A 190 -1.07 -11.81 5.34
CA GLY A 190 -1.57 -12.72 4.32
C GLY A 190 -0.93 -14.08 4.47
N SER A 191 -1.74 -15.12 4.51
CA SER A 191 -1.30 -16.51 4.68
C SER A 191 -1.55 -17.40 3.45
N GLN A 192 -2.26 -16.88 2.44
CA GLN A 192 -2.66 -17.65 1.26
C GLN A 192 -1.46 -17.95 0.35
N PRO A 193 -1.42 -19.14 -0.27
CA PRO A 193 -0.42 -19.47 -1.27
C PRO A 193 -0.61 -18.63 -2.53
N ILE A 194 0.50 -18.30 -3.18
CA ILE A 194 0.48 -17.66 -4.50
C ILE A 194 0.67 -18.73 -5.56
N TYR A 195 -0.32 -18.87 -6.44
CA TYR A 195 -0.28 -19.81 -7.54
C TYR A 195 0.35 -19.19 -8.77
N VAL A 196 1.29 -19.90 -9.38
CA VAL A 196 1.91 -19.58 -10.66
C VAL A 196 1.64 -20.71 -11.67
N ALA A 197 1.54 -20.37 -12.96
CA ALA A 197 1.18 -21.34 -13.99
C ALA A 197 2.24 -22.44 -14.13
N ASP A 198 3.52 -22.08 -14.10
CA ASP A 198 4.66 -23.01 -14.14
C ASP A 198 5.67 -22.63 -13.05
N PRO A 199 5.63 -23.30 -11.88
CA PRO A 199 6.54 -23.02 -10.78
C PRO A 199 8.01 -23.35 -11.11
N GLN A 200 8.27 -24.34 -11.97
CA GLN A 200 9.63 -24.70 -12.34
C GLN A 200 10.25 -23.64 -13.25
N GLU A 201 9.50 -23.17 -14.25
CA GLU A 201 9.97 -22.09 -15.13
C GLU A 201 10.24 -20.81 -14.35
N VAL A 202 9.35 -20.46 -13.40
CA VAL A 202 9.56 -19.29 -12.51
C VAL A 202 10.83 -19.45 -11.66
N ALA A 203 11.09 -20.64 -11.15
CA ALA A 203 12.31 -20.91 -10.36
C ALA A 203 13.57 -20.77 -11.24
N ASP A 204 13.58 -21.39 -12.41
CA ASP A 204 14.73 -21.39 -13.35
C ASP A 204 15.04 -19.97 -13.82
N LEU A 205 14.02 -19.18 -14.19
CA LEU A 205 14.19 -17.77 -14.59
C LEU A 205 14.65 -16.90 -13.40
N SER A 206 14.16 -17.15 -12.20
CA SER A 206 14.58 -16.45 -11.00
C SER A 206 16.05 -16.71 -10.69
N ASP A 207 16.51 -17.96 -10.81
CA ASP A 207 17.90 -18.36 -10.66
C ASP A 207 18.80 -17.73 -11.74
N TYR A 208 18.32 -17.68 -12.97
CA TYR A 208 19.01 -16.98 -14.07
C TYR A 208 19.17 -15.48 -13.74
N MET A 209 18.08 -14.80 -13.33
CA MET A 209 18.11 -13.38 -12.95
C MET A 209 19.10 -13.12 -11.81
N LEU A 210 19.12 -13.97 -10.79
CA LEU A 210 20.03 -13.82 -9.65
C LEU A 210 21.49 -13.98 -10.08
N ARG A 211 21.81 -14.95 -10.93
CA ARG A 211 23.19 -15.20 -11.38
C ARG A 211 23.69 -14.17 -12.37
N GLU A 212 22.90 -13.89 -13.40
CA GLU A 212 23.36 -13.09 -14.55
C GLU A 212 23.14 -11.58 -14.36
N ILE A 213 22.11 -11.18 -13.63
CA ILE A 213 21.77 -9.77 -13.49
C ILE A 213 22.23 -9.22 -12.14
N VAL A 214 21.91 -9.91 -11.05
CA VAL A 214 22.27 -9.44 -9.69
C VAL A 214 23.73 -9.80 -9.38
N GLY A 215 24.20 -11.00 -9.74
CA GLY A 215 25.55 -11.49 -9.48
C GLY A 215 26.63 -10.82 -10.32
N SER A 216 26.33 -10.40 -11.54
CA SER A 216 27.30 -9.78 -12.47
C SER A 216 27.81 -8.40 -12.04
N ASN A 217 27.16 -7.75 -11.08
CA ASN A 217 27.58 -6.45 -10.55
C ASN A 217 28.63 -6.53 -9.43
N ASN A 218 29.15 -7.73 -9.11
CA ASN A 218 30.15 -7.95 -8.07
C ASN A 218 31.58 -8.19 -8.60
N ASN A 219 31.88 -7.79 -9.86
CA ASN A 219 33.24 -7.80 -10.45
C ASN A 219 33.75 -6.40 -10.72
#